data_bc8b8cf188b59c1c1de3c4853970204c
#
_entry.id   bc8b8cf188b59c1c1de3c4853970204c
#
_cell.length_a   1.000
_cell.length_b   1.000
_cell.length_c   1.000
_cell.angle_alpha   90.00
_cell.angle_beta   90.00
_cell.angle_gamma   90.00
#
_symmetry.space_group_name_H-M   'P 1'
#
loop_
_entity.id
_entity.type
_entity.pdbx_description
1 polymer ?
#
loop_
_entity_poly.entity_id
_entity_poly.type
_entity_poly.pdbx_seq_one_letter_code
_entity_poly.pdbx_strand_id
1 'polypeptide(L)'
;AVRRRVQRLKDAGVMQIVAITDPLQLGYGREALVGIRVHGDVRTVADAVAAIDAANYVVMTAGSYDIIAELVAVNDAALVSLLNDQIRSIPGVTEVETFIYLKLSKQTFNWGTR
;
A
#
# COMPACT_ATOMS: atom_id res chain seq x y z
N ALA A 1 -1.69 11.60 1.11
CA ALA A 1 -1.80 11.68 1.58
C ALA A 1 -1.74 11.43 2.18
N VAL A 2 -1.72 10.77 2.44
CA VAL A 2 -2.06 10.64 3.15
C VAL A 2 -1.80 11.24 3.81
N ARG A 3 -1.49 11.63 4.00
CA ARG A 3 -1.61 12.16 4.61
C ARG A 3 -2.10 12.88 4.50
N ARG A 4 -2.44 12.81 3.94
CA ARG A 4 -3.25 13.04 3.91
C ARG A 4 -3.90 12.41 3.85
N ARG A 5 -3.75 11.38 4.07
CA ARG A 5 -4.48 10.59 4.31
C ARG A 5 -4.62 10.50 5.32
N VAL A 6 -4.37 10.66 5.76
CA VAL A 6 -4.75 10.55 6.60
C VAL A 6 -4.81 11.40 7.26
N GLN A 7 -4.72 12.16 7.15
CA GLN A 7 -5.04 12.75 7.64
C GLN A 7 -5.77 13.01 7.58
N ARG A 8 -5.74 12.66 7.08
CA ARG A 8 -6.59 12.50 6.98
C ARG A 8 -7.10 11.70 7.40
N LEU A 9 -6.80 11.00 7.87
CA LEU A 9 -7.36 10.16 8.34
C LEU A 9 -7.81 10.70 9.44
N LYS A 10 -7.56 11.45 9.88
CA LYS A 10 -7.99 11.72 10.56
C LYS A 10 -8.93 12.13 10.68
N ASP A 11 -8.82 12.91 10.99
CA ASP A 11 -9.74 12.62 10.49
C ASP A 11 -9.74 11.29 10.17
N ALA A 12 -9.46 10.41 11.04
CA ALA A 12 -9.35 9.02 10.80
C ALA A 12 -10.56 8.45 10.11
N GLY A 13 -11.73 8.85 10.53
CA GLY A 13 -12.93 8.34 9.91
C GLY A 13 -12.99 8.64 8.43
N VAL A 14 -12.58 9.81 8.06
CA VAL A 14 -12.59 10.20 6.65
C VAL A 14 -11.64 9.33 5.85
N MET A 15 -10.46 9.10 6.39
CA MET A 15 -9.49 8.25 5.72
C MET A 15 -10.01 6.85 5.52
N GLN A 16 -10.67 6.34 6.54
CA GLN A 16 -11.18 4.98 6.47
C GLN A 16 -12.31 4.88 5.48
N ILE A 17 -13.11 5.91 5.36
CA ILE A 17 -14.17 5.92 4.36
C ILE A 17 -13.57 5.89 2.97
N VAL A 18 -12.49 6.61 2.76
CA VAL A 18 -11.80 6.56 1.48
C VAL A 18 -11.30 5.15 1.21
N ALA A 19 -10.76 4.50 2.24
CA ALA A 19 -10.28 3.13 2.10
C ALA A 19 -11.40 2.16 1.76
N ILE A 20 -12.63 2.46 2.16
CA ILE A 20 -13.76 1.61 1.83
C ILE A 20 -14.05 1.64 0.33
N THR A 21 -13.74 2.74 -0.32
CA THR A 21 -13.94 2.86 -1.76
C THR A 21 -12.86 2.05 -2.46
N ASP A 22 -13.15 0.79 -2.70
CA ASP A 22 -12.20 -0.15 -3.29
C ASP A 22 -12.12 0.07 -4.80
N PRO A 23 -10.96 0.41 -5.34
CA PRO A 23 -10.83 0.60 -6.78
C PRO A 23 -11.27 -0.60 -7.59
N LEU A 24 -11.09 -1.82 -7.08
CA LEU A 24 -11.52 -3.01 -7.79
C LEU A 24 -13.03 -3.06 -7.91
N GLN A 25 -13.74 -2.66 -6.88
CA GLN A 25 -15.20 -2.65 -6.91
C GLN A 25 -15.71 -1.57 -7.84
N LEU A 26 -14.95 -0.53 -8.03
CA LEU A 26 -15.31 0.53 -8.96
C LEU A 26 -14.82 0.27 -10.37
N GLY A 27 -14.07 -0.81 -10.58
CA GLY A 27 -13.56 -1.15 -11.88
C GLY A 27 -12.38 -0.30 -12.31
N TYR A 28 -11.63 0.25 -11.38
CA TYR A 28 -10.58 1.20 -11.71
C TYR A 28 -9.20 0.60 -11.84
N GLY A 29 -9.07 -0.69 -11.92
CA GLY A 29 -7.74 -1.21 -12.18
C GLY A 29 -7.30 -2.27 -11.19
N ARG A 30 -6.06 -2.17 -10.74
CA ARG A 30 -5.43 -3.18 -9.91
C ARG A 30 -5.09 -2.66 -8.54
N GLU A 31 -5.36 -3.47 -7.53
CA GLU A 31 -4.93 -3.20 -6.17
C GLU A 31 -4.10 -4.38 -5.70
N ALA A 32 -3.00 -4.10 -5.02
CA ALA A 32 -2.07 -5.15 -4.63
C ALA A 32 -1.51 -4.89 -3.25
N LEU A 33 -1.25 -5.98 -2.53
CA LEU A 33 -0.47 -5.94 -1.31
C LEU A 33 0.95 -6.35 -1.67
N VAL A 34 1.94 -5.63 -1.19
CA VAL A 34 3.33 -5.89 -1.52
C VAL A 34 4.11 -6.11 -0.24
N GLY A 35 4.80 -7.24 -0.17
CA GLY A 35 5.75 -7.51 0.90
C GLY A 35 7.14 -7.20 0.42
N ILE A 36 7.91 -6.46 1.21
CA ILE A 36 9.23 -5.99 0.83
C ILE A 36 10.24 -6.43 1.88
N ARG A 37 11.33 -7.05 1.43
CA ARG A 37 12.45 -7.36 2.30
C ARG A 37 13.55 -6.35 2.06
N VAL A 38 14.19 -5.92 3.14
CA VAL A 38 15.16 -4.85 3.11
C VAL A 38 16.46 -5.29 3.75
N HIS A 39 17.56 -4.92 3.12
CA HIS A 39 18.88 -5.02 3.71
C HIS A 39 19.31 -3.62 4.12
N GLY A 40 19.59 -3.42 5.39
CA GLY A 40 19.99 -2.11 5.89
C GLY A 40 18.88 -1.46 6.71
N ASP A 41 18.76 -0.17 6.60
CA ASP A 41 17.83 0.58 7.43
C ASP A 41 16.42 0.52 6.83
N VAL A 42 15.55 -0.20 7.50
CA VAL A 42 14.16 -0.39 7.05
C VAL A 42 13.41 0.95 7.01
N ARG A 43 13.70 1.85 7.96
CA ARG A 43 12.99 3.12 8.03
C ARG A 43 13.23 3.97 6.81
N THR A 44 14.45 3.98 6.31
CA THR A 44 14.78 4.75 5.12
C THR A 44 14.01 4.23 3.90
N VAL A 45 13.94 2.91 3.76
CA VAL A 45 13.20 2.31 2.65
C VAL A 45 11.70 2.55 2.82
N ALA A 46 11.18 2.42 4.04
CA ALA A 46 9.77 2.67 4.29
C ALA A 46 9.38 4.10 3.92
N ASP A 47 10.24 5.06 4.24
CA ASP A 47 9.97 6.45 3.87
C ASP A 47 9.94 6.62 2.35
N ALA A 48 10.84 5.95 1.65
CA ALA A 48 10.86 6.01 0.20
C ALA A 48 9.61 5.40 -0.42
N VAL A 49 9.15 4.28 0.13
CA VAL A 49 7.90 3.66 -0.34
C VAL A 49 6.71 4.56 -0.05
N ALA A 50 6.69 5.16 1.13
CA ALA A 50 5.59 6.05 1.52
C ALA A 50 5.52 7.30 0.65
N ALA A 51 6.61 7.68 0.01
CA ALA A 51 6.61 8.84 -0.87
C ALA A 51 6.02 8.53 -2.25
N ILE A 52 5.72 7.28 -2.55
CA ILE A 52 5.13 6.89 -3.83
C ILE A 52 3.64 7.18 -3.77
N ASP A 53 3.14 7.96 -4.74
CA ASP A 53 1.73 8.37 -4.74
C ASP A 53 0.79 7.18 -4.78
N ALA A 54 1.14 6.14 -5.49
CA ALA A 54 0.29 4.96 -5.63
C ALA A 54 0.25 4.09 -4.38
N ALA A 55 1.09 4.37 -3.39
CA ALA A 55 1.12 3.60 -2.14
C ALA A 55 0.13 4.23 -1.16
N ASN A 56 -0.97 3.54 -0.91
CA ASN A 56 -2.02 4.02 -0.02
C ASN A 56 -1.75 3.68 1.43
N TYR A 57 -0.92 2.70 1.68
CA TYR A 57 -0.71 2.18 3.02
C TYR A 57 0.68 1.59 3.08
N VAL A 58 1.44 1.99 4.07
CA VAL A 58 2.81 1.52 4.23
C VAL A 58 3.04 1.30 5.72
N VAL A 59 3.46 0.10 6.09
CA VAL A 59 3.72 -0.24 7.49
C VAL A 59 4.99 -1.05 7.58
N MET A 60 5.80 -0.77 8.61
CA MET A 60 6.95 -1.61 8.93
C MET A 60 6.47 -2.75 9.82
N THR A 61 6.97 -3.94 9.57
CA THR A 61 6.56 -5.13 10.30
C THR A 61 7.77 -5.87 10.83
N ALA A 62 7.50 -6.76 11.78
CA ALA A 62 8.50 -7.67 12.29
C ALA A 62 8.08 -9.08 11.90
N GLY A 63 8.40 -9.49 10.70
CA GLY A 63 8.01 -10.78 10.18
C GLY A 63 8.84 -11.13 8.98
N SER A 64 8.28 -11.98 8.11
CA SER A 64 8.98 -12.40 6.90
C SER A 64 9.33 -11.25 6.00
N TYR A 65 8.50 -10.22 6.01
CA TYR A 65 8.76 -9.00 5.26
C TYR A 65 9.00 -7.87 6.24
N ASP A 66 9.85 -6.95 5.86
CA ASP A 66 10.17 -5.80 6.68
C ASP A 66 9.16 -4.68 6.50
N ILE A 67 8.54 -4.61 5.32
CA ILE A 67 7.57 -3.58 4.99
C ILE A 67 6.42 -4.24 4.25
N ILE A 68 5.20 -3.82 4.59
CA ILE A 68 4.00 -4.20 3.85
C ILE A 68 3.39 -2.91 3.32
N ALA A 69 3.08 -2.90 2.04
CA ALA A 69 2.48 -1.73 1.40
C ALA A 69 1.31 -2.13 0.53
N GLU A 70 0.33 -1.24 0.42
CA GLU A 70 -0.80 -1.43 -0.47
C GLU A 70 -0.68 -0.44 -1.61
N LEU A 71 -0.75 -0.94 -2.83
CA LEU A 71 -0.57 -0.14 -4.04
C LEU A 71 -1.81 -0.21 -4.91
N VAL A 72 -2.06 0.87 -5.64
CA VAL A 72 -3.15 0.93 -6.61
C VAL A 72 -2.57 1.38 -7.94
N ALA A 73 -2.96 0.67 -9.00
CA ALA A 73 -2.51 1.00 -10.35
C ALA A 73 -3.70 0.90 -11.32
N VAL A 74 -3.66 1.68 -12.39
CA VAL A 74 -4.80 1.73 -13.31
C VAL A 74 -4.90 0.46 -14.15
N ASN A 75 -3.80 -0.23 -14.36
CA ASN A 75 -3.79 -1.48 -15.11
C ASN A 75 -2.51 -2.25 -14.80
N ASP A 76 -2.36 -3.41 -15.44
CA ASP A 76 -1.20 -4.26 -15.19
C ASP A 76 0.10 -3.59 -15.62
N ALA A 77 0.09 -2.89 -16.73
CA ALA A 77 1.32 -2.23 -17.20
C ALA A 77 1.79 -1.18 -16.20
N ALA A 78 0.85 -0.42 -15.65
CA ALA A 78 1.18 0.57 -14.63
C ALA A 78 1.71 -0.11 -13.36
N LEU A 79 1.15 -1.25 -13.00
CA LEU A 79 1.62 -2.00 -11.83
C LEU A 79 3.04 -2.50 -12.04
N VAL A 80 3.35 -3.00 -13.24
CA VAL A 80 4.70 -3.45 -13.55
C VAL A 80 5.70 -2.31 -13.41
N SER A 81 5.36 -1.14 -13.96
CA SER A 81 6.24 0.03 -13.85
C SER A 81 6.43 0.44 -12.40
N LEU A 82 5.35 0.42 -11.63
CA LEU A 82 5.40 0.79 -10.22
C LEU A 82 6.33 -0.15 -9.45
N LEU A 83 6.17 -1.44 -9.64
CA LEU A 83 6.99 -2.42 -8.93
C LEU A 83 8.44 -2.37 -9.38
N ASN A 84 8.65 -2.32 -10.69
CA ASN A 84 9.99 -2.43 -11.23
C ASN A 84 10.78 -1.13 -11.11
N ASP A 85 10.14 -0.02 -11.45
CA ASP A 85 10.86 1.25 -11.55
C ASP A 85 10.87 2.02 -10.24
N GLN A 86 9.87 1.85 -9.40
CA GLN A 86 9.77 2.64 -8.18
C GLN A 86 10.04 1.86 -6.90
N ILE A 87 9.62 0.60 -6.83
CA ILE A 87 9.84 -0.19 -5.62
C ILE A 87 11.20 -0.89 -5.65
N ARG A 88 11.44 -1.69 -6.69
CA ARG A 88 12.67 -2.48 -6.74
C ARG A 88 13.91 -1.62 -6.90
N SER A 89 13.77 -0.42 -7.38
CA SER A 89 14.89 0.49 -7.57
C SER A 89 15.34 1.18 -6.28
N ILE A 90 14.56 1.09 -5.22
CA ILE A 90 14.94 1.71 -3.95
C ILE A 90 16.15 0.98 -3.38
N PRO A 91 17.23 1.70 -3.06
CA PRO A 91 18.40 1.06 -2.45
C PRO A 91 18.00 0.36 -1.15
N GLY A 92 18.47 -0.87 -1.00
CA GLY A 92 18.16 -1.66 0.18
C GLY A 92 17.06 -2.68 -0.03
N VAL A 93 16.24 -2.52 -1.05
CA VAL A 93 15.21 -3.51 -1.35
C VAL A 93 15.87 -4.74 -1.96
N THR A 94 15.66 -5.90 -1.33
CA THR A 94 16.27 -7.14 -1.78
C THR A 94 15.27 -8.10 -2.38
N GLU A 95 14.02 -8.04 -1.93
CA GLU A 95 13.02 -8.99 -2.39
C GLU A 95 11.64 -8.33 -2.29
N VAL A 96 10.81 -8.59 -3.29
CA VAL A 96 9.45 -8.05 -3.35
C VAL A 96 8.52 -9.18 -3.73
N GLU A 97 7.46 -9.35 -2.96
CA GLU A 97 6.40 -10.28 -3.30
C GLU A 97 5.10 -9.52 -3.42
N THR A 98 4.34 -9.78 -4.47
CA THR A 98 3.12 -9.04 -4.77
C THR A 98 1.92 -9.96 -4.75
N PHE A 99 0.87 -9.53 -4.04
CA PHE A 99 -0.40 -10.25 -3.98
C PHE A 99 -1.45 -9.36 -4.63
N ILE A 100 -1.88 -9.76 -5.83
CA ILE A 100 -2.90 -9.01 -6.57
C ILE A 100 -4.26 -9.34 -5.97
N TYR A 101 -5.02 -8.31 -5.63
CA TYR A 101 -6.38 -8.51 -5.13
C TYR A 101 -7.27 -8.89 -6.30
N LEU A 102 -7.96 -10.00 -6.16
CA LEU A 102 -8.88 -10.46 -7.20
C LEU A 102 -10.31 -10.10 -6.87
N LYS A 103 -10.67 -10.21 -5.59
CA LYS A 103 -12.04 -9.98 -5.17
C LYS A 103 -12.07 -9.69 -3.67
N LEU A 104 -12.73 -8.63 -3.31
CA LEU A 104 -12.99 -8.33 -1.91
C LEU A 104 -14.25 -9.06 -1.49
N SER A 105 -14.12 -9.99 -0.56
CA SER A 105 -15.27 -10.80 -0.12
C SER A 105 -15.99 -10.17 1.04
N LYS A 106 -15.27 -9.46 1.91
CA LYS A 106 -15.89 -8.85 3.07
C LYS A 106 -14.97 -7.81 3.67
N GLN A 107 -15.54 -6.70 4.06
CA GLN A 107 -14.82 -5.67 4.78
C GLN A 107 -15.77 -5.09 5.83
N THR A 108 -15.33 -5.05 7.07
CA THR A 108 -16.15 -4.59 8.19
C THR A 108 -15.37 -3.57 8.98
N PHE A 109 -16.02 -2.46 9.30
CA PHE A 109 -15.44 -1.40 10.11
C PHE A 109 -16.23 -1.22 11.37
N ASN A 110 -15.53 -1.11 12.52
CA ASN A 110 -16.15 -0.93 13.82
C ASN A 110 -15.71 0.39 14.40
N TRP A 111 -16.29 1.43 13.89
CA TRP A 111 -15.87 2.76 14.28
C TRP A 111 -16.15 3.11 15.71
N GLY A 112 -17.31 2.82 16.18
CA GLY A 112 -17.75 3.31 17.44
C GLY A 112 -17.73 2.31 18.55
N THR A 113 -17.14 1.17 18.32
CA THR A 113 -17.20 0.08 19.29
C THR A 113 -16.03 0.04 20.23
N ARG A 114 -15.14 0.95 20.06
CA ARG A 114 -13.97 0.94 20.91
C ARG A 114 -14.04 1.82 22.04
#